data_08f177b2b51b5e69025e5f27ec56bd08
#
_entry.id   08f177b2b51b5e69025e5f27ec56bd08
#
_cell.length_a   1.000
_cell.length_b   1.000
_cell.length_c   1.000
_cell.angle_alpha   90.00
_cell.angle_beta   90.00
_cell.angle_gamma   90.00
#
_symmetry.space_group_name_H-M   'P 1'
#
loop_
_entity.id
_entity.type
_entity.pdbx_description
1 polymer ?
#
loop_
_entity_poly.entity_id
_entity_poly.type
_entity_poly.pdbx_seq_one_letter_code
_entity_poly.pdbx_strand_id
1 'polypeptide(L)'
;MVYVVKALDLSTWDAFAALVERNNGVFGGCWCVGFHGELSRTDADVNRATKERRVREGTTHAALVFDGDDCVGWCQFGPPQELPAIKSRVAYEKGRTGDLPDWRIACCYVGKGHRRQGVATAALAGALDLIAGLGGGTVEGYPEGADTVPAGFLYHGALSTYEKLGFVKERPIGKHRWVVSRVVEPA
;
A
#
# COMPACT_ATOMS: atom_id res chain seq x y z
N MET A 1 22.35 -3.26 1.40
CA MET A 1 21.65 -2.11 2.01
C MET A 1 20.71 -2.65 3.07
N VAL A 2 20.70 -2.07 4.25
CA VAL A 2 19.77 -2.42 5.32
C VAL A 2 18.75 -1.29 5.40
N TYR A 3 17.52 -1.54 4.95
CA TYR A 3 16.43 -0.57 5.07
C TYR A 3 15.86 -0.61 6.49
N VAL A 4 15.45 0.56 6.99
CA VAL A 4 14.66 0.69 8.23
C VAL A 4 13.22 0.94 7.85
N VAL A 5 12.29 0.21 8.46
CA VAL A 5 10.84 0.44 8.25
C VAL A 5 10.26 1.09 9.49
N LYS A 6 9.45 2.14 9.26
CA LYS A 6 8.71 2.86 10.32
C LYS A 6 7.24 3.00 9.92
N ALA A 7 6.35 3.06 10.90
CA ALA A 7 4.95 3.40 10.65
C ALA A 7 4.81 4.85 10.16
N LEU A 8 3.79 5.11 9.34
CA LEU A 8 3.37 6.47 9.03
C LEU A 8 2.58 7.03 10.22
N ASP A 9 3.13 8.04 10.85
CA ASP A 9 2.54 8.81 11.95
C ASP A 9 3.01 10.26 11.90
N LEU A 10 2.71 11.05 12.93
CA LEU A 10 3.12 12.46 13.00
C LEU A 10 4.64 12.64 13.01
N SER A 11 5.39 11.69 13.55
CA SER A 11 6.87 11.77 13.62
C SER A 11 7.53 11.47 12.27
N THR A 12 6.86 10.79 11.38
CA THR A 12 7.34 10.36 10.05
C THR A 12 6.66 11.10 8.90
N TRP A 13 5.65 11.94 9.20
CA TRP A 13 4.88 12.69 8.20
C TRP A 13 5.75 13.51 7.25
N ASP A 14 6.70 14.29 7.78
CA ASP A 14 7.53 15.17 6.96
C ASP A 14 8.39 14.38 5.96
N ALA A 15 8.92 13.23 6.36
CA ALA A 15 9.69 12.37 5.48
C ALA A 15 8.81 11.74 4.36
N PHE A 16 7.58 11.34 4.70
CA PHE A 16 6.59 10.87 3.73
C PHE A 16 6.21 12.00 2.76
N ALA A 17 5.86 13.18 3.27
CA ALA A 17 5.49 14.34 2.46
C ALA A 17 6.62 14.74 1.49
N ALA A 18 7.87 14.80 1.97
CA ALA A 18 9.02 15.08 1.14
C ALA A 18 9.20 14.07 0.00
N LEU A 19 8.97 12.76 0.26
CA LEU A 19 8.99 11.75 -0.81
C LEU A 19 7.89 11.98 -1.84
N VAL A 20 6.68 12.29 -1.41
CA VAL A 20 5.53 12.54 -2.31
C VAL A 20 5.78 13.80 -3.15
N GLU A 21 6.20 14.90 -2.53
CA GLU A 21 6.44 16.20 -3.18
C GLU A 21 7.55 16.13 -4.23
N ARG A 22 8.71 15.53 -3.92
CA ARG A 22 9.81 15.37 -4.90
C ARG A 22 9.47 14.43 -6.06
N ASN A 23 8.33 13.73 -5.99
CA ASN A 23 7.79 12.90 -7.07
C ASN A 23 6.46 13.44 -7.64
N ASN A 24 6.28 14.76 -7.62
CA ASN A 24 5.12 15.48 -8.18
C ASN A 24 3.77 15.00 -7.62
N GLY A 25 3.69 14.76 -6.32
CA GLY A 25 2.47 14.32 -5.64
C GLY A 25 2.11 12.86 -5.91
N VAL A 26 2.93 12.13 -6.63
CA VAL A 26 2.75 10.71 -7.02
C VAL A 26 1.39 10.47 -7.70
N PHE A 27 1.34 9.71 -8.79
CA PHE A 27 0.11 9.38 -9.52
C PHE A 27 -0.86 10.56 -9.72
N GLY A 28 -0.34 11.72 -10.14
CA GLY A 28 -1.15 12.91 -10.41
C GLY A 28 -1.64 13.63 -9.16
N GLY A 29 -0.87 13.62 -8.09
CA GLY A 29 -1.23 14.30 -6.85
C GLY A 29 -2.17 13.51 -5.95
N CYS A 30 -2.13 12.18 -6.05
CA CYS A 30 -3.01 11.27 -5.30
C CYS A 30 -2.75 11.27 -3.79
N TRP A 31 -1.53 11.56 -3.33
CA TRP A 31 -1.16 11.50 -1.91
C TRP A 31 -1.59 10.20 -1.20
N CYS A 32 -1.79 9.15 -1.94
CA CYS A 32 -2.28 7.86 -1.49
C CYS A 32 -3.65 7.91 -0.78
N VAL A 33 -4.53 8.88 -1.16
CA VAL A 33 -5.89 8.99 -0.60
C VAL A 33 -6.95 8.29 -1.46
N GLY A 34 -6.60 7.83 -2.66
CA GLY A 34 -7.55 7.21 -3.58
C GLY A 34 -8.26 5.98 -3.02
N PHE A 35 -7.59 5.18 -2.21
CA PHE A 35 -8.17 3.98 -1.61
C PHE A 35 -9.02 4.26 -0.37
N HIS A 36 -8.88 5.46 0.21
CA HIS A 36 -9.80 5.95 1.25
C HIS A 36 -11.15 6.42 0.68
N GLY A 37 -11.27 6.55 -0.65
CA GLY A 37 -12.48 7.05 -1.30
C GLY A 37 -12.63 8.57 -1.31
N GLU A 38 -11.58 9.31 -0.94
CA GLU A 38 -11.60 10.77 -0.77
C GLU A 38 -10.76 11.51 -1.84
N LEU A 39 -10.42 10.87 -2.95
CA LEU A 39 -9.56 11.45 -3.97
C LEU A 39 -10.19 12.64 -4.67
N SER A 40 -9.60 13.84 -4.51
CA SER A 40 -9.80 14.94 -5.46
C SER A 40 -9.00 14.65 -6.74
N ARG A 41 -9.66 14.72 -7.89
CA ARG A 41 -9.02 14.52 -9.19
C ARG A 41 -8.45 15.79 -9.79
N THR A 42 -8.75 16.94 -9.18
CA THR A 42 -8.43 18.27 -9.70
C THR A 42 -7.54 19.08 -8.78
N ASP A 43 -7.35 18.65 -7.54
CA ASP A 43 -6.65 19.42 -6.53
C ASP A 43 -5.75 18.52 -5.65
N ALA A 44 -4.44 18.61 -5.90
CA ALA A 44 -3.45 17.86 -5.15
C ALA A 44 -3.25 18.38 -3.71
N ASP A 45 -3.52 19.66 -3.46
CA ASP A 45 -3.37 20.27 -2.13
C ASP A 45 -4.51 19.78 -1.21
N VAL A 46 -5.70 19.58 -1.75
CA VAL A 46 -6.81 18.93 -1.05
C VAL A 46 -6.43 17.49 -0.66
N ASN A 47 -5.80 16.74 -1.58
CA ASN A 47 -5.35 15.37 -1.29
C ASN A 47 -4.26 15.36 -0.22
N ARG A 48 -3.30 16.31 -0.27
CA ARG A 48 -2.27 16.48 0.76
C ARG A 48 -2.90 16.74 2.14
N ALA A 49 -3.78 17.74 2.21
CA ALA A 49 -4.47 18.09 3.46
C ALA A 49 -5.30 16.92 4.02
N THR A 50 -5.98 16.18 3.13
CA THR A 50 -6.75 14.99 3.51
C THR A 50 -5.83 13.91 4.09
N LYS A 51 -4.69 13.63 3.46
CA LYS A 51 -3.74 12.65 3.98
C LYS A 51 -3.16 13.06 5.32
N GLU A 52 -2.74 14.32 5.46
CA GLU A 52 -2.21 14.86 6.72
C GLU A 52 -3.24 14.79 7.85
N ARG A 53 -4.49 15.15 7.59
CA ARG A 53 -5.59 15.02 8.56
C ARG A 53 -5.73 13.57 9.01
N ARG A 54 -5.75 12.60 8.10
CA ARG A 54 -5.85 11.18 8.42
C ARG A 54 -4.68 10.66 9.24
N VAL A 55 -3.47 11.14 8.97
CA VAL A 55 -2.30 10.80 9.80
C VAL A 55 -2.48 11.33 11.22
N ARG A 56 -2.95 12.57 11.36
CA ARG A 56 -3.20 13.21 12.65
C ARG A 56 -4.31 12.52 13.44
N GLU A 57 -5.32 12.00 12.77
CA GLU A 57 -6.45 11.26 13.34
C GLU A 57 -6.14 9.77 13.57
N GLY A 58 -5.01 9.24 13.09
CA GLY A 58 -4.68 7.82 13.15
C GLY A 58 -5.57 6.94 12.28
N THR A 59 -6.15 7.49 11.21
CA THR A 59 -7.09 6.81 10.29
C THR A 59 -6.46 6.50 8.93
N THR A 60 -5.16 6.35 8.88
CA THR A 60 -4.40 5.89 7.72
C THR A 60 -3.13 5.17 8.18
N HIS A 61 -2.84 4.02 7.57
CA HIS A 61 -1.69 3.19 7.91
C HIS A 61 -0.78 3.02 6.69
N ALA A 62 0.51 3.14 6.90
CA ALA A 62 1.51 2.76 5.90
C ALA A 62 2.82 2.37 6.59
N ALA A 63 3.53 1.42 5.98
CA ALA A 63 4.91 1.12 6.29
C ALA A 63 5.81 1.97 5.39
N LEU A 64 6.62 2.83 5.97
CA LEU A 64 7.57 3.69 5.28
C LEU A 64 8.96 3.06 5.31
N VAL A 65 9.63 3.01 4.16
CA VAL A 65 10.98 2.47 4.03
C VAL A 65 11.98 3.61 3.98
N PHE A 66 12.99 3.54 4.83
CA PHE A 66 14.06 4.52 4.93
C PHE A 66 15.40 3.93 4.48
N ASP A 67 16.15 4.73 3.73
CA ASP A 67 17.57 4.55 3.43
C ASP A 67 18.33 5.72 4.10
N GLY A 68 18.96 5.44 5.23
CA GLY A 68 19.40 6.49 6.15
C GLY A 68 18.21 7.30 6.68
N ASP A 69 18.25 8.62 6.49
CA ASP A 69 17.18 9.54 6.91
C ASP A 69 16.11 9.78 5.84
N ASP A 70 16.34 9.31 4.61
CA ASP A 70 15.45 9.51 3.50
C ASP A 70 14.36 8.43 3.42
N CYS A 71 13.09 8.86 3.41
CA CYS A 71 12.00 7.98 3.00
C CYS A 71 12.08 7.72 1.50
N VAL A 72 12.15 6.44 1.11
CA VAL A 72 12.37 6.01 -0.27
C VAL A 72 11.22 5.18 -0.85
N GLY A 73 10.24 4.81 -0.04
CA GLY A 73 9.06 4.09 -0.48
C GLY A 73 8.07 3.84 0.66
N TRP A 74 6.90 3.35 0.31
CA TRP A 74 5.88 2.94 1.29
C TRP A 74 5.03 1.78 0.80
N CYS A 75 4.36 1.13 1.75
CA CYS A 75 3.24 0.21 1.52
C CYS A 75 2.05 0.67 2.37
N GLN A 76 0.97 1.13 1.72
CA GLN A 76 -0.27 1.48 2.39
C GLN A 76 -1.07 0.22 2.70
N PHE A 77 -1.52 0.11 3.93
CA PHE A 77 -2.42 -0.92 4.40
C PHE A 77 -3.49 -0.33 5.32
N GLY A 78 -4.54 -1.08 5.60
CA GLY A 78 -5.59 -0.67 6.51
C GLY A 78 -6.75 -1.65 6.49
N PRO A 79 -7.68 -1.58 7.47
CA PRO A 79 -8.89 -2.37 7.45
C PRO A 79 -9.79 -1.95 6.27
N PRO A 80 -10.70 -2.83 5.81
CA PRO A 80 -11.62 -2.53 4.69
C PRO A 80 -12.42 -1.24 4.85
N GLN A 81 -12.74 -0.86 6.09
CA GLN A 81 -13.48 0.37 6.41
C GLN A 81 -12.64 1.63 6.17
N GLU A 82 -11.34 1.53 6.39
CA GLU A 82 -10.39 2.61 6.09
C GLU A 82 -10.08 2.69 4.60
N LEU A 83 -9.98 1.55 3.93
CA LEU A 83 -9.65 1.42 2.51
C LEU A 83 -10.82 0.79 1.71
N PRO A 84 -11.98 1.47 1.61
CA PRO A 84 -13.16 0.91 0.93
C PRO A 84 -13.02 0.84 -0.58
N ALA A 85 -12.18 1.69 -1.17
CA ALA A 85 -12.03 1.78 -2.61
C ALA A 85 -10.93 0.83 -3.10
N ILE A 86 -11.32 -0.22 -3.82
CA ILE A 86 -10.41 -1.14 -4.50
C ILE A 86 -10.65 -1.12 -6.00
N LYS A 87 -9.61 -1.39 -6.78
CA LYS A 87 -9.74 -1.57 -8.23
C LYS A 87 -10.56 -2.82 -8.55
N SER A 88 -11.34 -2.74 -9.62
CA SER A 88 -12.19 -3.86 -10.07
C SER A 88 -13.17 -4.34 -8.99
N ARG A 89 -13.71 -3.42 -8.19
CA ARG A 89 -14.59 -3.70 -7.06
C ARG A 89 -15.75 -4.63 -7.43
N VAL A 90 -16.41 -4.42 -8.58
CA VAL A 90 -17.53 -5.27 -9.01
C VAL A 90 -17.08 -6.73 -9.18
N ALA A 91 -15.93 -6.95 -9.82
CA ALA A 91 -15.37 -8.29 -9.99
C ALA A 91 -14.92 -8.90 -8.66
N TYR A 92 -14.38 -8.08 -7.75
CA TYR A 92 -14.02 -8.49 -6.40
C TYR A 92 -15.23 -9.00 -5.61
N GLU A 93 -16.30 -8.19 -5.55
CA GLU A 93 -17.52 -8.54 -4.80
C GLU A 93 -18.22 -9.77 -5.40
N LYS A 94 -18.31 -9.85 -6.73
CA LYS A 94 -18.94 -11.00 -7.41
C LYS A 94 -18.20 -12.31 -7.17
N GLY A 95 -16.88 -12.27 -7.03
CA GLY A 95 -16.06 -13.47 -6.84
C GLY A 95 -15.77 -13.80 -5.38
N ARG A 96 -16.21 -12.97 -4.42
CA ARG A 96 -15.96 -13.19 -3.00
C ARG A 96 -16.96 -14.20 -2.45
N THR A 97 -16.45 -15.22 -1.77
CA THR A 97 -17.24 -16.31 -1.17
C THR A 97 -17.22 -16.33 0.36
N GLY A 98 -16.44 -15.45 0.99
CA GLY A 98 -16.26 -15.37 2.44
C GLY A 98 -16.39 -13.95 2.98
N ASP A 99 -16.00 -13.79 4.24
CA ASP A 99 -15.94 -12.49 4.91
C ASP A 99 -14.89 -11.56 4.27
N LEU A 100 -14.96 -10.28 4.62
CA LEU A 100 -13.90 -9.35 4.28
C LEU A 100 -12.62 -9.69 5.07
N PRO A 101 -11.43 -9.39 4.52
CA PRO A 101 -10.20 -9.55 5.28
C PRO A 101 -10.16 -8.57 6.45
N ASP A 102 -9.32 -8.84 7.44
CA ASP A 102 -9.05 -7.88 8.51
C ASP A 102 -8.28 -6.69 7.98
N TRP A 103 -7.35 -6.93 7.05
CA TRP A 103 -6.47 -5.92 6.47
C TRP A 103 -6.38 -6.00 4.95
N ARG A 104 -6.22 -4.86 4.30
CA ARG A 104 -5.93 -4.72 2.87
C ARG A 104 -4.57 -4.08 2.65
N ILE A 105 -3.80 -4.60 1.70
CA ILE A 105 -2.65 -3.89 1.12
C ILE A 105 -3.15 -3.18 -0.14
N ALA A 106 -3.09 -1.85 -0.17
CA ALA A 106 -3.72 -1.06 -1.23
C ALA A 106 -2.74 -0.46 -2.22
N CYS A 107 -1.66 0.15 -1.73
CA CYS A 107 -0.72 0.89 -2.57
C CYS A 107 0.71 0.70 -2.09
N CYS A 108 1.58 0.27 -3.01
CA CYS A 108 3.02 0.25 -2.79
C CYS A 108 3.68 1.25 -3.74
N TYR A 109 4.55 2.08 -3.20
CA TYR A 109 5.31 3.04 -3.99
C TYR A 109 6.80 2.95 -3.69
N VAL A 110 7.60 3.10 -4.73
CA VAL A 110 9.07 3.17 -4.63
C VAL A 110 9.54 4.42 -5.36
N GLY A 111 10.29 5.26 -4.66
CA GLY A 111 10.84 6.49 -5.17
C GLY A 111 11.70 6.28 -6.43
N LYS A 112 11.69 7.27 -7.30
CA LYS A 112 12.51 7.26 -8.50
C LYS A 112 13.99 7.17 -8.11
N GLY A 113 14.72 6.19 -8.65
CA GLY A 113 16.12 5.93 -8.29
C GLY A 113 16.32 4.78 -7.29
N HIS A 114 15.28 4.36 -6.56
CA HIS A 114 15.36 3.24 -5.59
C HIS A 114 14.64 1.96 -6.06
N ARG A 115 14.19 1.94 -7.33
CA ARG A 115 13.51 0.78 -7.90
C ARG A 115 14.46 -0.38 -8.12
N ARG A 116 13.94 -1.62 -8.02
CA ARG A 116 14.69 -2.88 -8.19
C ARG A 116 15.84 -3.07 -7.18
N GLN A 117 15.75 -2.41 -6.03
CA GLN A 117 16.71 -2.50 -4.93
C GLN A 117 16.09 -3.13 -3.66
N GLY A 118 14.95 -3.81 -3.79
CA GLY A 118 14.29 -4.48 -2.66
C GLY A 118 13.34 -3.61 -1.83
N VAL A 119 13.20 -2.32 -2.13
CA VAL A 119 12.35 -1.38 -1.36
C VAL A 119 10.90 -1.84 -1.28
N ALA A 120 10.30 -2.29 -2.40
CA ALA A 120 8.92 -2.77 -2.38
C ALA A 120 8.73 -4.01 -1.50
N THR A 121 9.71 -4.92 -1.50
CA THR A 121 9.70 -6.10 -0.62
C THR A 121 9.82 -5.68 0.85
N ALA A 122 10.73 -4.75 1.16
CA ALA A 122 10.89 -4.22 2.51
C ALA A 122 9.62 -3.51 3.00
N ALA A 123 8.98 -2.70 2.13
CA ALA A 123 7.75 -2.01 2.45
C ALA A 123 6.60 -2.98 2.76
N LEU A 124 6.43 -4.01 1.94
CA LEU A 124 5.38 -5.02 2.16
C LEU A 124 5.67 -5.88 3.39
N ALA A 125 6.93 -6.32 3.60
CA ALA A 125 7.32 -7.04 4.81
C ALA A 125 7.05 -6.21 6.07
N GLY A 126 7.48 -4.94 6.07
CA GLY A 126 7.23 -4.03 7.18
C GLY A 126 5.75 -3.74 7.43
N ALA A 127 4.90 -3.74 6.38
CA ALA A 127 3.46 -3.65 6.57
C ALA A 127 2.91 -4.88 7.31
N LEU A 128 3.42 -6.09 7.01
CA LEU A 128 3.03 -7.31 7.74
C LEU A 128 3.49 -7.27 9.20
N ASP A 129 4.70 -6.78 9.47
CA ASP A 129 5.21 -6.63 10.84
C ASP A 129 4.36 -5.64 11.65
N LEU A 130 3.99 -4.50 11.04
CA LEU A 130 3.09 -3.52 11.69
C LEU A 130 1.70 -4.12 11.93
N ILE A 131 1.15 -4.90 10.97
CA ILE A 131 -0.13 -5.61 11.14
C ILE A 131 -0.03 -6.62 12.29
N ALA A 132 1.07 -7.36 12.42
CA ALA A 132 1.30 -8.27 13.53
C ALA A 132 1.25 -7.52 14.88
N GLY A 133 1.90 -6.36 14.96
CA GLY A 133 1.85 -5.47 16.14
C GLY A 133 0.47 -4.88 16.44
N LEU A 134 -0.42 -4.83 15.44
CA LEU A 134 -1.82 -4.37 15.58
C LEU A 134 -2.82 -5.51 15.84
N GLY A 135 -2.33 -6.72 16.12
CA GLY A 135 -3.17 -7.87 16.47
C GLY A 135 -3.29 -8.93 15.38
N GLY A 136 -2.60 -8.76 14.26
CA GLY A 136 -2.60 -9.74 13.18
C GLY A 136 -3.92 -9.83 12.42
N GLY A 137 -4.17 -10.98 11.79
CA GLY A 137 -5.39 -11.28 11.06
C GLY A 137 -5.16 -11.66 9.59
N THR A 138 -6.23 -11.81 8.85
CA THR A 138 -6.20 -12.10 7.41
C THR A 138 -5.88 -10.85 6.61
N VAL A 139 -4.82 -10.90 5.82
CA VAL A 139 -4.37 -9.80 4.96
C VAL A 139 -4.63 -10.15 3.51
N GLU A 140 -5.36 -9.30 2.79
CA GLU A 140 -5.49 -9.38 1.34
C GLU A 140 -4.65 -8.33 0.62
N GLY A 141 -4.11 -8.73 -0.55
CA GLY A 141 -3.49 -7.85 -1.52
C GLY A 141 -4.06 -8.06 -2.92
N TYR A 142 -3.79 -7.12 -3.82
CA TYR A 142 -4.37 -7.11 -5.17
C TYR A 142 -3.31 -6.91 -6.25
N PRO A 143 -2.18 -7.66 -6.22
CA PRO A 143 -1.05 -7.46 -7.11
C PRO A 143 -1.38 -7.69 -8.58
N GLU A 144 -0.60 -7.05 -9.43
CA GLU A 144 -0.59 -7.31 -10.87
C GLU A 144 0.14 -8.63 -11.16
N GLY A 145 -0.53 -9.50 -11.92
CA GLY A 145 0.00 -10.83 -12.27
C GLY A 145 0.72 -10.89 -13.61
N ALA A 146 0.78 -9.79 -14.36
CA ALA A 146 1.41 -9.78 -15.67
C ALA A 146 2.82 -9.16 -15.62
N ASP A 147 3.80 -9.87 -16.15
CA ASP A 147 5.19 -9.41 -16.26
C ASP A 147 5.37 -8.21 -17.20
N THR A 148 4.34 -7.88 -17.97
CA THR A 148 4.32 -6.82 -18.99
C THR A 148 3.76 -5.50 -18.52
N VAL A 149 3.35 -5.38 -17.24
CA VAL A 149 2.79 -4.12 -16.72
C VAL A 149 3.92 -3.10 -16.50
N PRO A 150 3.83 -1.92 -17.13
CA PRO A 150 4.84 -0.88 -16.89
C PRO A 150 4.95 -0.53 -15.41
N ALA A 151 6.17 -0.27 -14.94
CA ALA A 151 6.46 -0.03 -13.53
C ALA A 151 5.63 1.09 -12.88
N GLY A 152 5.17 2.09 -13.67
CA GLY A 152 4.29 3.16 -13.20
C GLY A 152 2.87 2.72 -12.85
N PHE A 153 2.46 1.53 -13.29
CA PHE A 153 1.14 0.95 -12.99
C PHE A 153 1.19 -0.15 -11.93
N LEU A 154 2.37 -0.47 -11.41
CA LEU A 154 2.59 -1.49 -10.38
C LEU A 154 2.34 -0.99 -8.94
N TYR A 155 1.44 -0.03 -8.78
CA TYR A 155 1.15 0.54 -7.44
C TYR A 155 0.46 -0.46 -6.50
N HIS A 156 -0.07 -1.56 -6.99
CA HIS A 156 -0.53 -2.69 -6.17
C HIS A 156 0.59 -3.71 -5.87
N GLY A 157 1.78 -3.48 -6.39
CA GLY A 157 2.89 -4.42 -6.31
C GLY A 157 2.84 -5.54 -7.34
N ALA A 158 3.95 -6.23 -7.52
CA ALA A 158 4.07 -7.41 -8.37
C ALA A 158 3.67 -8.68 -7.60
N LEU A 159 2.96 -9.58 -8.25
CA LEU A 159 2.54 -10.86 -7.66
C LEU A 159 3.71 -11.62 -7.03
N SER A 160 4.86 -11.67 -7.72
CA SER A 160 6.07 -12.35 -7.23
C SER A 160 6.60 -11.80 -5.89
N THR A 161 6.33 -10.51 -5.58
CA THR A 161 6.72 -9.93 -4.29
C THR A 161 5.83 -10.48 -3.17
N TYR A 162 4.55 -10.63 -3.42
CA TYR A 162 3.61 -11.22 -2.46
C TYR A 162 3.88 -12.70 -2.23
N GLU A 163 4.11 -13.47 -3.31
CA GLU A 163 4.42 -14.90 -3.22
C GLU A 163 5.69 -15.16 -2.39
N LYS A 164 6.74 -14.35 -2.57
CA LYS A 164 7.96 -14.41 -1.75
C LYS A 164 7.73 -14.18 -0.26
N LEU A 165 6.68 -13.43 0.08
CA LEU A 165 6.28 -13.15 1.46
C LEU A 165 5.15 -14.07 1.94
N GLY A 166 4.93 -15.20 1.28
CA GLY A 166 4.02 -16.25 1.74
C GLY A 166 2.54 -15.99 1.49
N PHE A 167 2.18 -15.06 0.62
CA PHE A 167 0.80 -14.91 0.17
C PHE A 167 0.43 -16.02 -0.81
N VAL A 168 -0.78 -16.51 -0.70
CA VAL A 168 -1.39 -17.51 -1.57
C VAL A 168 -2.33 -16.83 -2.56
N LYS A 169 -2.31 -17.28 -3.81
CA LYS A 169 -3.28 -16.83 -4.83
C LYS A 169 -4.65 -17.43 -4.54
N GLU A 170 -5.65 -16.58 -4.41
CA GLU A 170 -7.04 -16.99 -4.19
C GLU A 170 -7.82 -17.07 -5.51
N ARG A 171 -7.92 -15.96 -6.20
CA ARG A 171 -8.69 -15.83 -7.44
C ARG A 171 -8.23 -14.65 -8.30
N PRO A 172 -8.44 -14.69 -9.62
CA PRO A 172 -8.23 -13.53 -10.47
C PRO A 172 -9.31 -12.46 -10.24
N ILE A 173 -8.93 -11.17 -10.37
CA ILE A 173 -9.86 -10.05 -10.44
C ILE A 173 -9.49 -9.12 -11.58
N GLY A 174 -10.50 -8.68 -12.34
CA GLY A 174 -10.26 -7.87 -13.53
C GLY A 174 -9.41 -8.63 -14.55
N LYS A 175 -8.59 -7.89 -15.28
CA LYS A 175 -7.89 -8.43 -16.46
C LYS A 175 -6.52 -9.02 -16.14
N HIS A 176 -5.82 -8.47 -15.12
CA HIS A 176 -4.40 -8.79 -14.86
C HIS A 176 -4.07 -8.95 -13.40
N ARG A 177 -5.05 -8.83 -12.48
CA ARG A 177 -4.80 -8.86 -11.04
C ARG A 177 -5.29 -10.13 -10.40
N TRP A 178 -4.69 -10.39 -9.25
CA TRP A 178 -5.08 -11.48 -8.36
C TRP A 178 -5.51 -10.94 -7.00
N VAL A 179 -6.49 -11.56 -6.38
CA VAL A 179 -6.62 -11.53 -4.94
C VAL A 179 -5.63 -12.54 -4.39
N VAL A 180 -4.78 -12.06 -3.50
CA VAL A 180 -3.86 -12.90 -2.75
C VAL A 180 -4.12 -12.71 -1.27
N SER A 181 -3.95 -13.74 -0.45
CA SER A 181 -4.16 -13.66 0.99
C SER A 181 -3.02 -14.28 1.78
N ARG A 182 -2.89 -13.83 3.02
CA ARG A 182 -2.01 -14.39 4.03
C ARG A 182 -2.59 -14.15 5.42
N VAL A 183 -2.50 -15.13 6.32
CA VAL A 183 -2.75 -14.94 7.74
C VAL A 183 -1.46 -14.44 8.40
N VAL A 184 -1.58 -13.39 9.20
CA VAL A 184 -0.49 -12.83 10.01
C VAL A 184 -0.83 -13.05 11.47
N GLU A 185 0.06 -13.74 12.18
CA GLU A 185 -0.10 -13.96 13.63
C GLU A 185 0.19 -12.66 14.39
N PRO A 186 -0.45 -12.43 15.53
CA PRO A 186 -0.09 -11.34 16.43
C PRO A 186 1.37 -11.44 16.88
N ALA A 187 2.05 -10.29 17.06
CA ALA A 187 3.42 -10.22 17.54
C ALA A 187 3.51 -10.46 19.05
#